data_a231c88aabd5c31abec52af1c5504ff6
#
_entry.id   a231c88aabd5c31abec52af1c5504ff6
#
_cell.length_a   1.000
_cell.length_b   1.000
_cell.length_c   1.000
_cell.angle_alpha   90.00
_cell.angle_beta   90.00
_cell.angle_gamma   90.00
#
_symmetry.space_group_name_H-M   'P 1'
#
loop_
_entity.id
_entity.type
_entity.pdbx_description
1 polymer ?
#
loop_
_entity_poly.entity_id
_entity_poly.type
_entity_poly.pdbx_seq_one_letter_code
_entity_poly.pdbx_strand_id
1 'polypeptide(L)'
;MSFVIGRGADAEPRQAGYLGHYRALDGSEGAKLHLDLDGPHAMLIVGKRGYGKSFTMGVVAEELARAPGVAPVVIDPMGVFGTLGDGAEGEPVPVEVLEAPAVSADTLDPRSWCSLLGLSPESGAGGLVWQAAQTSSTLCGMARHVEASDAPAADVRAAVNHIELADSWDVFDPEGIDAATLSGTEVSVLDISGLDAAPMNAVCRGVGEALYRARIDESIDRLPWLLIDEAHTFFDGVGQPALHTILTRGRAPGVSLVLATQRPSAVSDTAISQSDVLISHRLTAEADLEALTAAQPTYMNESLDERLPTEPGEVVVIDDATETIHAAQIRFRDTPHGGGSPSARELASTDY
;
A
#
# COMPACT_ATOMS: atom_id res chain seq x y z
N MET A 1 -20.19 -7.74 -23.78
CA MET A 1 -18.82 -8.25 -23.55
C MET A 1 -18.27 -7.56 -22.33
N SER A 2 -17.65 -8.27 -21.41
CA SER A 2 -16.88 -7.71 -20.31
C SER A 2 -15.41 -7.92 -20.62
N PHE A 3 -14.59 -6.89 -20.41
CA PHE A 3 -13.16 -7.01 -20.53
C PHE A 3 -12.55 -7.09 -19.11
N VAL A 4 -11.58 -7.96 -18.94
CA VAL A 4 -10.89 -8.18 -17.66
C VAL A 4 -9.43 -7.83 -17.85
N ILE A 5 -8.96 -6.79 -17.11
CA ILE A 5 -7.56 -6.38 -17.08
C ILE A 5 -6.76 -7.26 -16.11
N GLY A 6 -5.45 -7.37 -16.31
CA GLY A 6 -4.55 -8.23 -15.54
C GLY A 6 -4.59 -9.69 -15.98
N ARG A 7 -5.35 -10.03 -17.04
CA ARG A 7 -5.55 -11.40 -17.52
C ARG A 7 -5.28 -11.47 -19.02
N GLY A 8 -4.48 -12.44 -19.45
CA GLY A 8 -4.27 -12.69 -20.88
C GLY A 8 -5.55 -13.05 -21.61
N ALA A 9 -5.61 -12.74 -22.92
CA ALA A 9 -6.81 -12.87 -23.77
C ALA A 9 -7.43 -14.28 -23.81
N ASP A 10 -6.62 -15.33 -23.60
CA ASP A 10 -7.01 -16.74 -23.67
C ASP A 10 -7.34 -17.37 -22.30
N ALA A 11 -7.41 -16.55 -21.24
CA ALA A 11 -7.67 -17.07 -19.91
C ALA A 11 -9.12 -17.56 -19.75
N GLU A 12 -9.31 -18.68 -19.03
CA GLU A 12 -10.64 -19.18 -18.67
C GLU A 12 -11.42 -18.15 -17.82
N PRO A 13 -12.77 -18.19 -17.84
CA PRO A 13 -13.57 -17.36 -16.96
C PRO A 13 -13.22 -17.63 -15.51
N ARG A 14 -12.70 -16.62 -14.83
CA ARG A 14 -12.25 -16.65 -13.44
C ARG A 14 -12.87 -15.49 -12.69
N GLN A 15 -12.61 -15.43 -11.38
CA GLN A 15 -13.09 -14.37 -10.52
C GLN A 15 -12.58 -13.01 -11.00
N ALA A 16 -13.49 -12.03 -11.09
CA ALA A 16 -13.16 -10.67 -11.53
C ALA A 16 -14.04 -9.63 -10.83
N GLY A 17 -13.42 -8.53 -10.39
CA GLY A 17 -14.06 -7.40 -9.73
C GLY A 17 -14.46 -6.31 -10.73
N TYR A 18 -15.63 -5.71 -10.55
CA TYR A 18 -16.13 -4.66 -11.43
C TYR A 18 -15.58 -3.28 -11.03
N LEU A 19 -14.76 -2.69 -11.89
CA LEU A 19 -14.15 -1.38 -11.65
C LEU A 19 -14.90 -0.20 -12.29
N GLY A 20 -15.66 -0.42 -13.35
CA GLY A 20 -16.32 0.66 -14.09
C GLY A 20 -16.57 0.33 -15.56
N HIS A 21 -16.48 1.34 -16.44
CA HIS A 21 -16.74 1.21 -17.86
C HIS A 21 -15.62 1.78 -18.71
N TYR A 22 -15.37 1.20 -19.85
CA TYR A 22 -14.58 1.84 -20.90
C TYR A 22 -15.27 3.11 -21.38
N ARG A 23 -14.50 4.10 -21.78
CA ARG A 23 -15.00 5.30 -22.41
C ARG A 23 -14.68 5.30 -23.90
N ALA A 24 -15.69 5.55 -24.72
CA ALA A 24 -15.49 5.81 -26.14
C ALA A 24 -14.96 7.24 -26.36
N LEU A 25 -14.40 7.51 -27.55
CA LEU A 25 -13.85 8.82 -27.90
C LEU A 25 -14.90 9.96 -27.88
N ASP A 26 -16.18 9.63 -28.03
CA ASP A 26 -17.29 10.58 -27.92
C ASP A 26 -17.78 10.79 -26.48
N GLY A 27 -17.12 10.16 -25.49
CA GLY A 27 -17.46 10.22 -24.08
C GLY A 27 -18.58 9.28 -23.64
N SER A 28 -19.15 8.47 -24.54
CA SER A 28 -20.19 7.50 -24.18
C SER A 28 -19.62 6.32 -23.39
N GLU A 29 -20.48 5.71 -22.56
CA GLU A 29 -20.15 4.49 -21.82
C GLU A 29 -19.98 3.32 -22.77
N GLY A 30 -18.85 2.62 -22.63
CA GLY A 30 -18.55 1.40 -23.36
C GLY A 30 -18.84 0.12 -22.54
N ALA A 31 -18.10 -0.92 -22.84
CA ALA A 31 -18.20 -2.19 -22.13
C ALA A 31 -17.74 -2.08 -20.67
N LYS A 32 -18.22 -2.99 -19.82
CA LYS A 32 -17.78 -3.07 -18.42
C LYS A 32 -16.32 -3.44 -18.32
N LEU A 33 -15.61 -2.73 -17.44
CA LEU A 33 -14.22 -2.97 -17.08
C LEU A 33 -14.16 -3.78 -15.78
N HIS A 34 -13.46 -4.89 -15.81
CA HIS A 34 -13.23 -5.74 -14.63
C HIS A 34 -11.74 -5.93 -14.42
N LEU A 35 -11.36 -6.19 -13.16
CA LEU A 35 -10.01 -6.57 -12.73
C LEU A 35 -9.98 -8.07 -12.44
N ASP A 36 -8.95 -8.78 -12.87
CA ASP A 36 -8.71 -10.15 -12.43
C ASP A 36 -8.40 -10.21 -10.93
N LEU A 37 -9.13 -11.05 -10.20
CA LEU A 37 -8.95 -11.25 -8.75
C LEU A 37 -8.51 -12.68 -8.42
N ASP A 38 -8.29 -13.50 -9.43
CA ASP A 38 -7.93 -14.92 -9.28
C ASP A 38 -6.41 -15.13 -9.16
N GLY A 39 -5.63 -14.19 -9.64
CA GLY A 39 -4.17 -14.22 -9.60
C GLY A 39 -3.54 -13.07 -8.83
N PRO A 40 -2.23 -13.17 -8.52
CA PRO A 40 -1.49 -12.08 -7.90
C PRO A 40 -1.13 -11.00 -8.91
N HIS A 41 -1.28 -9.74 -8.49
CA HIS A 41 -0.99 -8.56 -9.28
C HIS A 41 -0.07 -7.58 -8.56
N ALA A 42 0.68 -6.82 -9.35
CA ALA A 42 1.30 -5.59 -8.93
C ALA A 42 0.59 -4.42 -9.65
N MET A 43 -0.13 -3.60 -8.90
CA MET A 43 -0.90 -2.49 -9.45
C MET A 43 -0.36 -1.15 -8.99
N LEU A 44 -0.38 -0.17 -9.88
CA LEU A 44 -0.02 1.21 -9.55
C LEU A 44 -1.16 2.16 -9.94
N ILE A 45 -1.70 2.89 -8.97
CA ILE A 45 -2.73 3.92 -9.14
C ILE A 45 -2.09 5.28 -8.94
N VAL A 46 -2.05 6.10 -9.97
CA VAL A 46 -1.42 7.41 -9.93
C VAL A 46 -2.40 8.54 -10.26
N GLY A 47 -2.07 9.75 -9.84
CA GLY A 47 -2.86 10.92 -10.16
C GLY A 47 -2.68 12.03 -9.13
N LYS A 48 -2.94 13.27 -9.49
CA LYS A 48 -2.84 14.39 -8.55
C LYS A 48 -3.91 14.31 -7.45
N ARG A 49 -3.71 15.07 -6.37
CA ARG A 49 -4.64 15.16 -5.24
C ARG A 49 -6.06 15.53 -5.71
N GLY A 50 -7.07 14.82 -5.20
CA GLY A 50 -8.49 15.10 -5.47
C GLY A 50 -9.05 14.53 -6.77
N TYR A 51 -8.27 13.73 -7.52
CA TYR A 51 -8.74 13.12 -8.79
C TYR A 51 -9.18 11.66 -8.68
N GLY A 52 -9.23 11.09 -7.47
CA GLY A 52 -9.92 9.84 -7.21
C GLY A 52 -9.03 8.62 -6.95
N LYS A 53 -7.71 8.75 -6.68
CA LYS A 53 -6.82 7.60 -6.38
C LYS A 53 -7.33 6.74 -5.23
N SER A 54 -7.49 7.33 -4.04
CA SER A 54 -8.00 6.62 -2.85
C SER A 54 -9.43 6.11 -3.05
N PHE A 55 -10.22 6.82 -3.88
CA PHE A 55 -11.55 6.37 -4.29
C PHE A 55 -11.46 5.09 -5.15
N THR A 56 -10.59 5.07 -6.16
CA THR A 56 -10.34 3.88 -7.01
C THR A 56 -9.81 2.71 -6.19
N MET A 57 -8.86 2.97 -5.27
CA MET A 57 -8.36 1.94 -4.36
C MET A 57 -9.47 1.39 -3.44
N GLY A 58 -10.41 2.25 -3.01
CA GLY A 58 -11.61 1.82 -2.30
C GLY A 58 -12.51 0.90 -3.13
N VAL A 59 -12.72 1.21 -4.42
CA VAL A 59 -13.45 0.32 -5.35
C VAL A 59 -12.76 -1.04 -5.46
N VAL A 60 -11.43 -1.08 -5.56
CA VAL A 60 -10.67 -2.33 -5.57
C VAL A 60 -10.84 -3.09 -4.25
N ALA A 61 -10.78 -2.42 -3.10
CA ALA A 61 -10.97 -3.04 -1.79
C ALA A 61 -12.39 -3.63 -1.63
N GLU A 62 -13.43 -2.95 -2.11
CA GLU A 62 -14.81 -3.46 -2.14
C GLU A 62 -14.94 -4.76 -2.94
N GLU A 63 -14.32 -4.82 -4.11
CA GLU A 63 -14.36 -6.01 -4.96
C GLU A 63 -13.55 -7.17 -4.37
N LEU A 64 -12.40 -6.87 -3.75
CA LEU A 64 -11.58 -7.87 -3.04
C LEU A 64 -12.32 -8.47 -1.83
N ALA A 65 -13.04 -7.65 -1.07
CA ALA A 65 -13.85 -8.13 0.07
C ALA A 65 -14.95 -9.12 -0.34
N ARG A 66 -15.42 -9.03 -1.60
CA ARG A 66 -16.43 -9.93 -2.17
C ARG A 66 -15.83 -11.16 -2.83
N ALA A 67 -14.51 -11.18 -2.97
CA ALA A 67 -13.81 -12.21 -3.72
C ALA A 67 -13.39 -13.37 -2.80
N PRO A 68 -13.86 -14.61 -3.01
CA PRO A 68 -13.40 -15.74 -2.20
C PRO A 68 -11.92 -16.07 -2.46
N GLY A 69 -11.21 -16.47 -1.41
CA GLY A 69 -9.82 -16.90 -1.50
C GLY A 69 -8.78 -15.79 -1.47
N VAL A 70 -9.17 -14.52 -1.33
CA VAL A 70 -8.27 -13.38 -1.14
C VAL A 70 -8.36 -12.82 0.29
N ALA A 71 -7.33 -12.13 0.73
CA ALA A 71 -7.28 -11.43 2.02
C ALA A 71 -6.82 -9.98 1.76
N PRO A 72 -7.74 -9.00 1.70
CA PRO A 72 -7.41 -7.62 1.46
C PRO A 72 -6.93 -6.92 2.74
N VAL A 73 -5.75 -6.28 2.65
CA VAL A 73 -5.11 -5.53 3.73
C VAL A 73 -4.80 -4.12 3.23
N VAL A 74 -5.29 -3.10 3.92
CA VAL A 74 -5.09 -1.69 3.57
C VAL A 74 -4.19 -1.02 4.61
N ILE A 75 -3.08 -0.45 4.17
CA ILE A 75 -2.28 0.49 4.97
C ILE A 75 -2.80 1.90 4.68
N ASP A 76 -3.39 2.53 5.69
CA ASP A 76 -4.11 3.81 5.57
C ASP A 76 -3.40 4.94 6.33
N PRO A 77 -2.46 5.66 5.71
CA PRO A 77 -1.80 6.80 6.33
C PRO A 77 -2.67 8.07 6.41
N MET A 78 -3.86 8.04 5.82
CA MET A 78 -4.76 9.21 5.77
C MET A 78 -6.04 9.04 6.60
N GLY A 79 -6.33 7.83 7.13
CA GLY A 79 -7.53 7.54 7.91
C GLY A 79 -8.83 7.62 7.10
N VAL A 80 -8.79 7.28 5.80
CA VAL A 80 -9.94 7.45 4.88
C VAL A 80 -10.64 6.14 4.52
N PHE A 81 -10.07 4.99 4.86
CA PHE A 81 -10.59 3.67 4.51
C PHE A 81 -11.46 3.04 5.60
N GLY A 82 -11.45 3.54 6.82
CA GLY A 82 -12.36 3.09 7.89
C GLY A 82 -13.83 3.14 7.49
N THR A 83 -14.22 4.08 6.62
CA THR A 83 -15.58 4.23 6.09
C THR A 83 -16.03 3.11 5.14
N LEU A 84 -15.14 2.17 4.76
CA LEU A 84 -15.53 0.98 4.00
C LEU A 84 -16.59 0.14 4.75
N GLY A 85 -16.58 0.15 6.09
CA GLY A 85 -17.57 -0.53 6.94
C GLY A 85 -18.88 0.22 7.13
N ASP A 86 -18.95 1.49 6.76
CA ASP A 86 -20.13 2.32 6.93
C ASP A 86 -21.12 2.07 5.77
N GLY A 87 -22.01 1.11 5.91
CA GLY A 87 -23.00 0.81 4.89
C GLY A 87 -23.87 2.04 4.58
N ALA A 88 -23.63 2.67 3.40
CA ALA A 88 -24.59 3.58 2.79
C ALA A 88 -25.35 2.82 1.71
N GLU A 89 -26.38 3.04 1.21
CA GLU A 89 -27.23 2.56 0.08
C GLU A 89 -26.89 1.21 -0.62
N GLY A 90 -25.82 0.48 -0.20
CA GLY A 90 -25.33 -0.78 -0.76
C GLY A 90 -25.18 -1.89 0.29
N GLU A 91 -24.74 -3.07 -0.12
CA GLU A 91 -24.36 -4.11 0.81
C GLU A 91 -23.08 -3.70 1.57
N PRO A 92 -23.07 -3.75 2.92
CA PRO A 92 -21.88 -3.40 3.69
C PRO A 92 -20.71 -4.31 3.31
N VAL A 93 -19.54 -3.71 3.22
CA VAL A 93 -18.28 -4.46 3.07
C VAL A 93 -17.82 -4.89 4.47
N PRO A 94 -17.52 -6.16 4.71
CA PRO A 94 -16.95 -6.57 5.99
C PRO A 94 -15.56 -5.96 6.16
N VAL A 95 -15.38 -5.18 7.21
CA VAL A 95 -14.13 -4.45 7.50
C VAL A 95 -13.77 -4.59 8.97
N GLU A 96 -12.51 -4.84 9.24
CA GLU A 96 -11.87 -4.70 10.55
C GLU A 96 -10.90 -3.51 10.51
N VAL A 97 -11.13 -2.52 11.36
CA VAL A 97 -10.24 -1.36 11.49
C VAL A 97 -9.34 -1.54 12.70
N LEU A 98 -8.04 -1.58 12.46
CA LEU A 98 -6.99 -1.66 13.47
C LEU A 98 -6.44 -0.25 13.70
N GLU A 99 -6.93 0.43 14.76
CA GLU A 99 -6.59 1.84 15.07
C GLU A 99 -5.18 2.01 15.67
N ALA A 100 -4.61 0.96 16.25
CA ALA A 100 -3.27 0.96 16.83
C ALA A 100 -2.48 -0.28 16.36
N PRO A 101 -2.13 -0.36 15.07
CA PRO A 101 -1.46 -1.53 14.54
C PRO A 101 -0.02 -1.61 15.06
N ALA A 102 0.31 -2.70 15.76
CA ALA A 102 1.65 -3.00 16.23
C ALA A 102 2.22 -4.24 15.53
N VAL A 103 3.53 -4.25 15.31
CA VAL A 103 4.27 -5.34 14.70
C VAL A 103 5.39 -5.82 15.62
N SER A 104 5.87 -7.05 15.46
CA SER A 104 6.99 -7.53 16.26
C SER A 104 8.30 -6.81 15.87
N ALA A 105 9.13 -6.48 16.86
CA ALA A 105 10.39 -5.77 16.66
C ALA A 105 11.41 -6.56 15.82
N ASP A 106 11.32 -7.90 15.77
CA ASP A 106 12.18 -8.76 14.97
C ASP A 106 11.83 -8.80 13.46
N THR A 107 10.75 -8.14 13.07
CA THR A 107 10.44 -7.91 11.64
C THR A 107 11.45 -6.97 10.98
N LEU A 108 12.17 -6.15 11.77
CA LEU A 108 13.24 -5.30 11.29
C LEU A 108 14.59 -5.95 11.54
N ASP A 109 15.37 -6.12 10.47
CA ASP A 109 16.77 -6.53 10.57
C ASP A 109 17.63 -5.42 11.24
N PRO A 110 18.85 -5.75 11.75
CA PRO A 110 19.69 -4.79 12.47
C PRO A 110 20.03 -3.54 11.67
N ARG A 111 20.13 -3.65 10.33
CA ARG A 111 20.42 -2.49 9.48
C ARG A 111 19.19 -1.59 9.39
N SER A 112 18.01 -2.19 9.26
CA SER A 112 16.74 -1.46 9.25
C SER A 112 16.50 -0.73 10.57
N TRP A 113 16.86 -1.32 11.72
CA TRP A 113 16.81 -0.66 13.02
C TRP A 113 17.70 0.59 13.06
N CYS A 114 18.96 0.49 12.63
CA CYS A 114 19.82 1.68 12.57
C CYS A 114 19.25 2.76 11.67
N SER A 115 18.75 2.38 10.48
CA SER A 115 18.15 3.32 9.53
C SER A 115 16.90 4.00 10.10
N LEU A 116 16.01 3.22 10.75
CA LEU A 116 14.77 3.71 11.35
C LEU A 116 15.03 4.77 12.43
N LEU A 117 16.07 4.57 13.22
CA LEU A 117 16.49 5.46 14.32
C LEU A 117 17.45 6.58 13.87
N GLY A 118 17.79 6.65 12.59
CA GLY A 118 18.71 7.65 12.04
C GLY A 118 20.15 7.48 12.55
N LEU A 119 20.56 6.24 12.88
CA LEU A 119 21.89 5.92 13.39
C LEU A 119 22.77 5.31 12.30
N SER A 120 24.07 5.64 12.32
CA SER A 120 25.08 4.90 11.54
C SER A 120 25.49 3.64 12.31
N PRO A 121 25.50 2.45 11.68
CA PRO A 121 26.01 1.22 12.31
C PRO A 121 27.46 1.32 12.80
N GLU A 122 28.26 2.23 12.22
CA GLU A 122 29.65 2.47 12.61
C GLU A 122 29.79 3.42 13.81
N SER A 123 28.72 4.10 14.25
CA SER A 123 28.72 4.92 15.46
C SER A 123 28.66 4.05 16.72
N GLY A 124 29.09 4.57 17.87
CA GLY A 124 29.05 3.83 19.14
C GLY A 124 27.61 3.39 19.49
N ALA A 125 26.65 4.33 19.45
CA ALA A 125 25.24 4.03 19.70
C ALA A 125 24.62 3.12 18.63
N GLY A 126 24.90 3.36 17.34
CA GLY A 126 24.37 2.55 16.24
C GLY A 126 24.92 1.12 16.26
N GLY A 127 26.20 0.93 16.59
CA GLY A 127 26.79 -0.40 16.76
C GLY A 127 26.12 -1.19 17.90
N LEU A 128 25.76 -0.52 19.00
CA LEU A 128 25.03 -1.13 20.12
C LEU A 128 23.60 -1.53 19.72
N VAL A 129 22.88 -0.65 19.02
CA VAL A 129 21.53 -0.97 18.49
C VAL A 129 21.60 -2.13 17.51
N TRP A 130 22.59 -2.16 16.60
CA TRP A 130 22.80 -3.27 15.68
C TRP A 130 22.97 -4.61 16.40
N GLN A 131 23.85 -4.66 17.42
CA GLN A 131 24.09 -5.88 18.20
C GLN A 131 22.85 -6.31 18.99
N ALA A 132 22.15 -5.35 19.58
CA ALA A 132 20.93 -5.61 20.33
C ALA A 132 19.83 -6.21 19.41
N ALA A 133 19.62 -5.67 18.21
CA ALA A 133 18.67 -6.18 17.23
C ALA A 133 19.04 -7.57 16.69
N GLN A 134 20.32 -7.97 16.70
CA GLN A 134 20.73 -9.33 16.36
C GLN A 134 20.39 -10.38 17.45
N THR A 135 20.29 -9.94 18.68
CA THR A 135 20.21 -10.85 19.84
C THR A 135 18.86 -10.84 20.54
N SER A 136 17.99 -9.90 20.22
CA SER A 136 16.69 -9.74 20.86
C SER A 136 15.59 -9.44 19.86
N SER A 137 14.42 -10.08 20.07
CA SER A 137 13.19 -9.87 19.31
C SER A 137 12.27 -8.81 19.92
N THR A 138 12.65 -8.18 21.02
CA THR A 138 11.82 -7.18 21.71
C THR A 138 12.61 -5.94 22.07
N LEU A 139 11.96 -4.76 22.12
CA LEU A 139 12.59 -3.51 22.53
C LEU A 139 13.16 -3.59 23.94
N CYS A 140 12.42 -4.17 24.89
CA CYS A 140 12.90 -4.37 26.24
C CYS A 140 14.15 -5.28 26.31
N GLY A 141 14.20 -6.30 25.46
CA GLY A 141 15.39 -7.16 25.34
C GLY A 141 16.57 -6.43 24.71
N MET A 142 16.32 -5.62 23.69
CA MET A 142 17.35 -4.75 23.06
C MET A 142 17.93 -3.77 24.08
N ALA A 143 17.09 -3.07 24.85
CA ALA A 143 17.53 -2.14 25.89
C ALA A 143 18.41 -2.83 26.92
N ARG A 144 17.98 -3.99 27.44
CA ARG A 144 18.79 -4.78 28.40
C ARG A 144 20.13 -5.24 27.84
N HIS A 145 20.18 -5.61 26.56
CA HIS A 145 21.43 -5.99 25.91
C HIS A 145 22.41 -4.81 25.86
N VAL A 146 21.91 -3.63 25.50
CA VAL A 146 22.70 -2.39 25.45
C VAL A 146 23.22 -2.00 26.86
N GLU A 147 22.35 -2.02 27.87
CA GLU A 147 22.70 -1.70 29.26
C GLU A 147 23.76 -2.63 29.84
N ALA A 148 23.77 -3.90 29.44
CA ALA A 148 24.72 -4.91 29.89
C ALA A 148 26.09 -4.85 29.18
N SER A 149 26.25 -3.95 28.18
CA SER A 149 27.48 -3.84 27.40
C SER A 149 28.60 -3.10 28.16
N ASP A 150 29.87 -3.46 27.90
CA ASP A 150 31.05 -2.75 28.41
C ASP A 150 31.43 -1.52 27.58
N ALA A 151 30.49 -0.99 26.76
CA ALA A 151 30.72 0.16 25.90
C ALA A 151 30.83 1.50 26.73
N PRO A 152 31.34 2.58 26.11
CA PRO A 152 31.38 3.88 26.78
C PRO A 152 29.96 4.32 27.22
N ALA A 153 29.86 4.81 28.47
CA ALA A 153 28.58 5.18 29.07
C ALA A 153 27.78 6.23 28.28
N ALA A 154 28.44 7.04 27.47
CA ALA A 154 27.78 7.99 26.56
C ALA A 154 27.05 7.26 25.40
N ASP A 155 27.69 6.24 24.82
CA ASP A 155 27.13 5.44 23.71
C ASP A 155 25.96 4.56 24.19
N VAL A 156 26.10 3.95 25.38
CA VAL A 156 25.04 3.19 26.04
C VAL A 156 23.81 4.06 26.25
N ARG A 157 23.96 5.26 26.86
CA ARG A 157 22.82 6.16 27.05
C ARG A 157 22.16 6.60 25.72
N ALA A 158 22.98 6.91 24.71
CA ALA A 158 22.46 7.30 23.41
C ALA A 158 21.67 6.16 22.78
N ALA A 159 22.17 4.94 22.79
CA ALA A 159 21.48 3.77 22.24
C ALA A 159 20.16 3.47 22.99
N VAL A 160 20.17 3.52 24.33
CA VAL A 160 18.96 3.34 25.15
C VAL A 160 17.92 4.41 24.81
N ASN A 161 18.31 5.69 24.75
CA ASN A 161 17.39 6.77 24.39
C ASN A 161 16.72 6.56 23.02
N HIS A 162 17.44 6.03 22.03
CA HIS A 162 16.87 5.71 20.71
C HIS A 162 15.91 4.52 20.77
N ILE A 163 16.19 3.51 21.58
CA ILE A 163 15.27 2.38 21.79
C ILE A 163 14.02 2.84 22.55
N GLU A 164 14.14 3.69 23.56
CA GLU A 164 13.02 4.31 24.28
C GLU A 164 12.17 5.21 23.37
N LEU A 165 12.81 5.91 22.43
CA LEU A 165 12.08 6.66 21.39
C LEU A 165 11.22 5.71 20.55
N ALA A 166 11.79 4.59 20.09
CA ALA A 166 11.01 3.60 19.33
C ALA A 166 9.86 2.99 20.15
N ASP A 167 10.09 2.73 21.44
CA ASP A 167 9.07 2.22 22.35
C ASP A 167 7.91 3.22 22.53
N SER A 168 8.23 4.53 22.56
CA SER A 168 7.24 5.59 22.67
C SER A 168 6.29 5.73 21.46
N TRP A 169 6.58 5.10 20.34
CA TRP A 169 5.68 5.09 19.17
C TRP A 169 4.51 4.14 19.31
N ASP A 170 4.58 3.20 20.26
CA ASP A 170 3.52 2.22 20.55
C ASP A 170 3.13 1.33 19.35
N VAL A 171 4.10 1.08 18.46
CA VAL A 171 3.93 0.25 17.24
C VAL A 171 4.73 -1.05 17.28
N PHE A 172 5.35 -1.37 18.42
CA PHE A 172 6.13 -2.60 18.59
C PHE A 172 5.59 -3.44 19.74
N ASP A 173 5.01 -4.59 19.41
CA ASP A 173 4.51 -5.58 20.36
C ASP A 173 4.95 -6.99 19.93
N PRO A 174 5.54 -7.80 20.82
CA PRO A 174 5.85 -9.21 20.51
C PRO A 174 4.63 -10.04 20.08
N GLU A 175 3.43 -9.69 20.57
CA GLU A 175 2.14 -10.30 20.21
C GLU A 175 1.38 -9.43 19.19
N GLY A 176 2.09 -8.57 18.46
CA GLY A 176 1.52 -7.70 17.43
C GLY A 176 0.89 -8.45 16.26
N ILE A 177 0.42 -7.69 15.29
CA ILE A 177 -0.28 -8.21 14.11
C ILE A 177 0.59 -9.23 13.38
N ASP A 178 0.05 -10.41 13.18
CA ASP A 178 0.62 -11.47 12.37
C ASP A 178 -0.16 -11.68 11.05
N ALA A 179 0.39 -12.49 10.15
CA ALA A 179 -0.26 -12.78 8.88
C ALA A 179 -1.57 -13.58 9.05
N ALA A 180 -1.73 -14.34 10.12
CA ALA A 180 -2.96 -15.11 10.36
C ALA A 180 -4.13 -14.16 10.67
N THR A 181 -3.89 -13.14 11.49
CA THR A 181 -4.86 -12.06 11.77
C THR A 181 -5.28 -11.34 10.49
N LEU A 182 -4.31 -11.06 9.59
CA LEU A 182 -4.55 -10.34 8.33
C LEU A 182 -5.08 -11.22 7.20
N SER A 183 -5.25 -12.52 7.41
CA SER A 183 -5.72 -13.46 6.38
C SER A 183 -7.23 -13.76 6.44
N GLY A 184 -8.02 -12.89 7.07
CA GLY A 184 -9.47 -12.96 7.16
C GLY A 184 -10.20 -12.79 5.81
N THR A 185 -11.52 -12.78 5.86
CA THR A 185 -12.40 -12.49 4.71
C THR A 185 -12.76 -11.02 4.62
N GLU A 186 -12.69 -10.33 5.75
CA GLU A 186 -12.87 -8.89 5.87
C GLU A 186 -11.67 -8.11 5.33
N VAL A 187 -11.90 -6.86 4.97
CA VAL A 187 -10.83 -5.91 4.69
C VAL A 187 -10.18 -5.51 6.02
N SER A 188 -8.92 -5.86 6.22
CA SER A 188 -8.14 -5.37 7.38
C SER A 188 -7.61 -3.98 7.05
N VAL A 189 -8.13 -2.95 7.69
CA VAL A 189 -7.65 -1.56 7.54
C VAL A 189 -6.74 -1.22 8.71
N LEU A 190 -5.46 -1.00 8.43
CA LEU A 190 -4.48 -0.53 9.41
C LEU A 190 -4.47 1.01 9.37
N ASP A 191 -5.16 1.64 10.30
CA ASP A 191 -5.15 3.09 10.43
C ASP A 191 -3.85 3.53 11.11
N ILE A 192 -2.98 4.13 10.30
CA ILE A 192 -1.69 4.69 10.74
C ILE A 192 -1.65 6.21 10.59
N SER A 193 -2.80 6.86 10.41
CA SER A 193 -2.91 8.29 10.12
C SER A 193 -2.41 9.19 11.25
N GLY A 194 -2.37 8.67 12.49
CA GLY A 194 -1.84 9.38 13.65
C GLY A 194 -0.34 9.25 13.86
N LEU A 195 0.36 8.45 13.04
CA LEU A 195 1.77 8.13 13.22
C LEU A 195 2.69 9.07 12.41
N ASP A 196 3.90 9.27 12.92
CA ASP A 196 4.98 9.91 12.16
C ASP A 196 5.59 8.94 11.12
N ALA A 197 6.43 9.46 10.22
CA ALA A 197 6.98 8.69 9.09
C ALA A 197 7.77 7.43 9.54
N ALA A 198 8.54 7.49 10.64
CA ALA A 198 9.33 6.36 11.10
C ALA A 198 8.45 5.18 11.58
N PRO A 199 7.51 5.34 12.52
CA PRO A 199 6.61 4.28 12.92
C PRO A 199 5.69 3.79 11.79
N MET A 200 5.19 4.67 10.89
CA MET A 200 4.46 4.24 9.69
C MET A 200 5.27 3.24 8.84
N ASN A 201 6.53 3.55 8.61
CA ASN A 201 7.44 2.69 7.85
C ASN A 201 7.74 1.37 8.56
N ALA A 202 7.84 1.35 9.88
CA ALA A 202 8.02 0.13 10.66
C ALA A 202 6.81 -0.81 10.52
N VAL A 203 5.58 -0.29 10.65
CA VAL A 203 4.34 -1.06 10.45
C VAL A 203 4.26 -1.61 9.02
N CYS A 204 4.49 -0.76 8.01
CA CYS A 204 4.49 -1.18 6.61
C CYS A 204 5.50 -2.31 6.35
N ARG A 205 6.71 -2.19 6.91
CA ARG A 205 7.75 -3.23 6.82
C ARG A 205 7.29 -4.53 7.45
N GLY A 206 6.79 -4.49 8.68
CA GLY A 206 6.37 -5.66 9.42
C GLY A 206 5.24 -6.41 8.73
N VAL A 207 4.21 -5.69 8.30
CA VAL A 207 3.06 -6.26 7.58
C VAL A 207 3.47 -6.89 6.24
N GLY A 208 4.25 -6.16 5.43
CA GLY A 208 4.70 -6.67 4.14
C GLY A 208 5.56 -7.94 4.25
N GLU A 209 6.48 -7.98 5.21
CA GLU A 209 7.31 -9.15 5.49
C GLU A 209 6.48 -10.33 6.02
N ALA A 210 5.55 -10.06 6.95
CA ALA A 210 4.70 -11.10 7.53
C ALA A 210 3.84 -11.80 6.46
N LEU A 211 3.15 -11.03 5.61
CA LEU A 211 2.33 -11.56 4.52
C LEU A 211 3.16 -12.35 3.51
N TYR A 212 4.32 -11.81 3.10
CA TYR A 212 5.19 -12.47 2.13
C TYR A 212 5.73 -13.80 2.67
N ARG A 213 6.25 -13.82 3.91
CA ARG A 213 6.77 -15.02 4.57
C ARG A 213 5.69 -16.07 4.78
N ALA A 214 4.52 -15.66 5.26
CA ALA A 214 3.41 -16.58 5.51
C ALA A 214 2.97 -17.32 4.24
N ARG A 215 3.06 -16.69 3.06
CA ARG A 215 2.81 -17.35 1.77
C ARG A 215 3.95 -18.25 1.33
N ILE A 216 5.21 -17.90 1.62
CA ILE A 216 6.36 -18.79 1.37
C ILE A 216 6.30 -20.05 2.24
N ASP A 217 5.92 -19.88 3.51
CA ASP A 217 5.84 -20.96 4.50
C ASP A 217 4.51 -21.73 4.42
N GLU A 218 3.61 -21.36 3.50
CA GLU A 218 2.27 -21.92 3.32
C GLU A 218 1.44 -21.92 4.62
N SER A 219 1.66 -20.94 5.50
CA SER A 219 0.99 -20.82 6.79
C SER A 219 -0.37 -20.11 6.70
N ILE A 220 -0.69 -19.48 5.57
CA ILE A 220 -2.00 -18.91 5.24
C ILE A 220 -2.47 -19.41 3.87
N ASP A 221 -3.77 -19.73 3.76
CA ASP A 221 -4.36 -20.30 2.55
C ASP A 221 -4.81 -19.22 1.55
N ARG A 222 -5.20 -18.03 2.03
CA ARG A 222 -5.69 -16.94 1.20
C ARG A 222 -4.56 -16.16 0.55
N LEU A 223 -4.83 -15.62 -0.65
CA LEU A 223 -3.90 -14.74 -1.35
C LEU A 223 -4.00 -13.32 -0.78
N PRO A 224 -2.97 -12.80 -0.11
CA PRO A 224 -3.01 -11.45 0.43
C PRO A 224 -2.89 -10.41 -0.68
N TRP A 225 -3.73 -9.38 -0.59
CA TRP A 225 -3.65 -8.17 -1.38
C TRP A 225 -3.32 -7.01 -0.47
N LEU A 226 -2.08 -6.53 -0.53
CA LEU A 226 -1.62 -5.39 0.25
C LEU A 226 -1.85 -4.11 -0.54
N LEU A 227 -2.77 -3.27 -0.05
CA LEU A 227 -3.13 -1.98 -0.63
C LEU A 227 -2.48 -0.88 0.20
N ILE A 228 -1.76 0.05 -0.43
CA ILE A 228 -1.04 1.12 0.25
C ILE A 228 -1.40 2.46 -0.38
N ASP A 229 -2.09 3.32 0.38
CA ASP A 229 -2.30 4.71 -0.05
C ASP A 229 -1.08 5.58 0.27
N GLU A 230 -0.90 6.66 -0.47
CA GLU A 230 0.26 7.56 -0.41
C GLU A 230 1.60 6.82 -0.36
N ALA A 231 1.71 5.79 -1.22
CA ALA A 231 2.80 4.82 -1.23
C ALA A 231 4.20 5.45 -1.27
N HIS A 232 4.35 6.66 -1.85
CA HIS A 232 5.63 7.37 -1.90
C HIS A 232 6.26 7.59 -0.51
N THR A 233 5.46 7.63 0.56
CA THR A 233 5.94 7.77 1.95
C THR A 233 6.83 6.59 2.41
N PHE A 234 6.67 5.43 1.78
CA PHE A 234 7.33 4.18 2.19
C PHE A 234 8.54 3.81 1.34
N PHE A 235 8.77 4.51 0.20
CA PHE A 235 9.88 4.18 -0.71
C PHE A 235 11.22 4.78 -0.29
N ASP A 236 11.24 5.81 0.58
CA ASP A 236 12.46 6.40 1.13
C ASP A 236 12.80 5.87 2.56
N GLY A 237 12.02 4.90 3.08
CA GLY A 237 12.13 4.41 4.45
C GLY A 237 12.42 2.91 4.57
N VAL A 238 12.36 2.40 5.80
CA VAL A 238 12.59 0.98 6.11
C VAL A 238 11.50 0.06 5.56
N GLY A 239 10.36 0.58 5.12
CA GLY A 239 9.31 -0.17 4.43
C GLY A 239 9.70 -0.61 3.02
N GLN A 240 10.53 0.17 2.32
CA GLN A 240 10.90 -0.04 0.93
C GLN A 240 11.39 -1.45 0.58
N PRO A 241 12.27 -2.12 1.36
CA PRO A 241 12.74 -3.46 1.02
C PRO A 241 11.63 -4.53 0.99
N ALA A 242 10.61 -4.43 1.87
CA ALA A 242 9.47 -5.35 1.83
C ALA A 242 8.64 -5.15 0.57
N LEU A 243 8.32 -3.88 0.24
CA LEU A 243 7.58 -3.53 -0.97
C LEU A 243 8.33 -3.96 -2.23
N HIS A 244 9.63 -3.72 -2.31
CA HIS A 244 10.47 -4.18 -3.42
C HIS A 244 10.47 -5.72 -3.55
N THR A 245 10.49 -6.45 -2.44
CA THR A 245 10.41 -7.91 -2.45
C THR A 245 9.08 -8.41 -3.01
N ILE A 246 7.96 -7.81 -2.59
CA ILE A 246 6.63 -8.17 -3.10
C ILE A 246 6.52 -7.82 -4.60
N LEU A 247 6.94 -6.63 -5.02
CA LEU A 247 6.94 -6.22 -6.43
C LEU A 247 7.69 -7.19 -7.34
N THR A 248 8.87 -7.64 -6.91
CA THR A 248 9.75 -8.45 -7.75
C THR A 248 9.55 -9.95 -7.61
N ARG A 249 9.01 -10.42 -6.49
CA ARG A 249 8.93 -11.84 -6.13
C ARG A 249 7.56 -12.27 -5.59
N GLY A 250 6.61 -11.36 -5.39
CA GLY A 250 5.30 -11.65 -4.79
C GLY A 250 4.43 -12.56 -5.65
N ARG A 251 4.61 -12.53 -6.97
CA ARG A 251 3.80 -13.33 -7.91
C ARG A 251 3.87 -14.84 -7.65
N ALA A 252 5.05 -15.38 -7.38
CA ALA A 252 5.21 -16.82 -7.17
C ALA A 252 4.50 -17.35 -5.92
N PRO A 253 4.62 -16.71 -4.72
CA PRO A 253 3.88 -17.13 -3.53
C PRO A 253 2.42 -16.64 -3.51
N GLY A 254 2.00 -15.77 -4.43
CA GLY A 254 0.64 -15.30 -4.53
C GLY A 254 0.33 -14.05 -3.70
N VAL A 255 1.30 -13.16 -3.51
CA VAL A 255 1.12 -11.88 -2.80
C VAL A 255 0.95 -10.76 -3.82
N SER A 256 -0.18 -10.04 -3.75
CA SER A 256 -0.47 -8.87 -4.57
C SER A 256 -0.10 -7.58 -3.87
N LEU A 257 0.28 -6.57 -4.64
CA LEU A 257 0.56 -5.22 -4.14
C LEU A 257 -0.17 -4.17 -4.97
N VAL A 258 -0.97 -3.33 -4.33
CA VAL A 258 -1.64 -2.18 -4.93
C VAL A 258 -1.10 -0.91 -4.30
N LEU A 259 -0.43 -0.09 -5.09
CA LEU A 259 0.16 1.17 -4.67
C LEU A 259 -0.65 2.34 -5.21
N ALA A 260 -1.08 3.26 -4.35
CA ALA A 260 -1.67 4.52 -4.78
C ALA A 260 -0.74 5.68 -4.41
N THR A 261 -0.44 6.58 -5.35
CA THR A 261 0.44 7.73 -5.10
C THR A 261 0.10 8.93 -5.96
N GLN A 262 0.25 10.12 -5.39
CA GLN A 262 0.20 11.38 -6.14
C GLN A 262 1.56 11.77 -6.74
N ARG A 263 2.64 11.08 -6.37
CA ARG A 263 4.01 11.38 -6.76
C ARG A 263 4.69 10.13 -7.33
N PRO A 264 4.33 9.70 -8.56
CA PRO A 264 4.99 8.56 -9.19
C PRO A 264 6.50 8.75 -9.34
N SER A 265 7.00 9.97 -9.47
CA SER A 265 8.44 10.28 -9.47
C SER A 265 9.16 9.99 -8.15
N ALA A 266 8.43 9.81 -7.05
CA ALA A 266 8.98 9.49 -5.73
C ALA A 266 8.83 8.00 -5.34
N VAL A 267 8.26 7.16 -6.21
CA VAL A 267 8.35 5.70 -6.06
C VAL A 267 9.48 5.16 -6.92
N SER A 268 9.93 3.94 -6.62
CA SER A 268 11.04 3.36 -7.40
C SER A 268 10.64 3.05 -8.85
N ASP A 269 11.59 3.12 -9.79
CA ASP A 269 11.39 2.69 -11.19
C ASP A 269 10.90 1.24 -11.25
N THR A 270 11.29 0.41 -10.28
CA THR A 270 10.81 -0.95 -10.13
C THR A 270 9.30 -1.00 -9.88
N ALA A 271 8.74 -0.09 -9.07
CA ALA A 271 7.31 -0.06 -8.80
C ALA A 271 6.51 0.23 -10.07
N ILE A 272 6.99 1.12 -10.94
CA ILE A 272 6.33 1.44 -12.21
C ILE A 272 6.50 0.29 -13.21
N SER A 273 7.74 -0.21 -13.40
CA SER A 273 8.06 -1.21 -14.42
C SER A 273 7.60 -2.64 -14.09
N GLN A 274 7.37 -2.97 -12.82
CA GLN A 274 6.85 -4.27 -12.39
C GLN A 274 5.34 -4.29 -12.20
N SER A 275 4.66 -3.15 -12.36
CA SER A 275 3.21 -3.09 -12.31
C SER A 275 2.62 -3.64 -13.59
N ASP A 276 1.86 -4.74 -13.49
CA ASP A 276 1.15 -5.36 -14.60
C ASP A 276 -0.18 -4.63 -14.92
N VAL A 277 -0.70 -3.84 -13.97
CA VAL A 277 -1.84 -2.95 -14.17
C VAL A 277 -1.49 -1.56 -13.65
N LEU A 278 -1.54 -0.55 -14.53
CA LEU A 278 -1.38 0.84 -14.15
C LEU A 278 -2.67 1.61 -14.43
N ILE A 279 -3.20 2.30 -13.41
CA ILE A 279 -4.37 3.16 -13.50
C ILE A 279 -3.93 4.60 -13.27
N SER A 280 -3.97 5.42 -14.32
CA SER A 280 -3.59 6.83 -14.25
C SER A 280 -4.82 7.73 -14.26
N HIS A 281 -5.06 8.41 -13.16
CA HIS A 281 -5.87 9.63 -13.12
C HIS A 281 -5.08 10.81 -13.68
N ARG A 282 -5.68 12.00 -13.69
CA ARG A 282 -5.00 13.21 -14.15
C ARG A 282 -3.70 13.47 -13.39
N LEU A 283 -2.63 13.66 -14.14
CA LEU A 283 -1.33 14.16 -13.68
C LEU A 283 -1.07 15.54 -14.31
N THR A 284 -0.29 16.38 -13.65
CA THR A 284 0.03 17.74 -14.11
C THR A 284 1.48 18.14 -13.84
N ALA A 285 2.22 17.40 -13.04
CA ALA A 285 3.63 17.65 -12.78
C ALA A 285 4.48 16.96 -13.84
N GLU A 286 5.39 17.71 -14.46
CA GLU A 286 6.26 17.24 -15.55
C GLU A 286 7.12 16.05 -15.10
N ALA A 287 7.74 16.12 -13.91
CA ALA A 287 8.55 15.03 -13.36
C ALA A 287 7.75 13.72 -13.16
N ASP A 288 6.47 13.81 -12.80
CA ASP A 288 5.60 12.64 -12.62
C ASP A 288 5.21 12.01 -13.97
N LEU A 289 4.99 12.85 -14.99
CA LEU A 289 4.74 12.40 -16.36
C LEU A 289 5.99 11.77 -16.98
N GLU A 290 7.17 12.38 -16.78
CA GLU A 290 8.45 11.83 -17.23
C GLU A 290 8.74 10.47 -16.60
N ALA A 291 8.49 10.30 -15.29
CA ALA A 291 8.70 9.03 -14.59
C ALA A 291 7.83 7.91 -15.19
N LEU A 292 6.54 8.18 -15.45
CA LEU A 292 5.66 7.21 -16.10
C LEU A 292 6.08 6.94 -17.54
N THR A 293 6.43 7.98 -18.29
CA THR A 293 6.86 7.86 -19.69
C THR A 293 8.15 7.05 -19.82
N ALA A 294 9.11 7.24 -18.91
CA ALA A 294 10.38 6.51 -18.91
C ALA A 294 10.21 5.01 -18.63
N ALA A 295 9.17 4.63 -17.86
CA ALA A 295 8.88 3.24 -17.54
C ALA A 295 7.78 2.62 -18.43
N GLN A 296 7.34 3.35 -19.46
CA GLN A 296 6.33 2.87 -20.39
C GLN A 296 6.79 1.63 -21.16
N PRO A 297 5.91 0.63 -21.35
CA PRO A 297 6.18 -0.48 -22.24
C PRO A 297 6.39 -0.01 -23.69
N THR A 298 7.26 -0.70 -24.43
CA THR A 298 7.64 -0.32 -25.81
C THR A 298 6.49 -0.42 -26.83
N TYR A 299 5.38 -1.06 -26.49
CA TYR A 299 4.20 -1.15 -27.33
C TYR A 299 3.32 0.13 -27.34
N MET A 300 3.62 1.09 -26.46
CA MET A 300 2.94 2.38 -26.46
C MET A 300 3.49 3.28 -27.58
N ASN A 301 2.72 3.44 -28.64
CA ASN A 301 3.09 4.28 -29.79
C ASN A 301 2.64 5.75 -29.68
N GLU A 302 1.80 6.08 -28.69
CA GLU A 302 1.27 7.42 -28.46
C GLU A 302 1.68 7.92 -27.08
N SER A 303 1.85 9.24 -26.96
CA SER A 303 2.23 9.86 -25.69
C SER A 303 1.09 9.70 -24.66
N LEU A 304 1.44 9.32 -23.43
CA LEU A 304 0.49 9.21 -22.34
C LEU A 304 -0.21 10.54 -22.07
N ASP A 305 0.50 11.65 -22.25
CA ASP A 305 0.04 13.03 -22.01
C ASP A 305 -1.24 13.38 -22.79
N GLU A 306 -1.35 12.89 -24.04
CA GLU A 306 -2.51 13.15 -24.92
C GLU A 306 -3.76 12.37 -24.49
N ARG A 307 -3.59 11.33 -23.66
CA ARG A 307 -4.66 10.45 -23.21
C ARG A 307 -5.09 10.70 -21.78
N LEU A 308 -4.31 11.50 -21.01
CA LEU A 308 -4.62 11.73 -19.60
C LEU A 308 -6.02 12.34 -19.42
N PRO A 309 -6.77 11.82 -18.44
CA PRO A 309 -8.12 12.29 -18.17
C PRO A 309 -8.15 13.72 -17.65
N THR A 310 -9.26 14.39 -17.86
CA THR A 310 -9.48 15.77 -17.43
C THR A 310 -10.43 15.86 -16.24
N GLU A 311 -11.36 14.93 -16.11
CA GLU A 311 -12.40 14.94 -15.08
C GLU A 311 -12.08 13.93 -13.95
N PRO A 312 -12.58 14.16 -12.72
CA PRO A 312 -12.46 13.21 -11.62
C PRO A 312 -13.12 11.85 -11.93
N GLY A 313 -12.43 10.78 -11.55
CA GLY A 313 -12.90 9.41 -11.77
C GLY A 313 -12.65 8.87 -13.18
N GLU A 314 -12.31 9.71 -14.14
CA GLU A 314 -11.77 9.26 -15.41
C GLU A 314 -10.33 8.76 -15.24
N VAL A 315 -10.00 7.70 -15.96
CA VAL A 315 -8.67 7.07 -15.88
C VAL A 315 -8.19 6.60 -17.26
N VAL A 316 -6.87 6.53 -17.39
CA VAL A 316 -6.21 5.68 -18.39
C VAL A 316 -5.76 4.41 -17.68
N VAL A 317 -6.12 3.28 -18.25
CA VAL A 317 -5.69 1.95 -17.76
C VAL A 317 -4.70 1.37 -18.75
N ILE A 318 -3.54 0.98 -18.25
CA ILE A 318 -2.51 0.25 -18.98
C ILE A 318 -2.51 -1.17 -18.43
N ASP A 319 -2.72 -2.15 -19.30
CA ASP A 319 -2.74 -3.57 -18.98
C ASP A 319 -1.60 -4.27 -19.71
N ASP A 320 -0.58 -4.68 -18.97
CA ASP A 320 0.60 -5.35 -19.51
C ASP A 320 0.29 -6.78 -19.99
N ALA A 321 -0.71 -7.43 -19.38
CA ALA A 321 -1.09 -8.79 -19.76
C ALA A 321 -1.67 -8.89 -21.19
N THR A 322 -2.32 -7.83 -21.65
CA THR A 322 -2.90 -7.73 -23.00
C THR A 322 -2.17 -6.72 -23.90
N GLU A 323 -1.16 -6.04 -23.38
CA GLU A 323 -0.42 -4.96 -24.06
C GLU A 323 -1.37 -3.87 -24.61
N THR A 324 -2.34 -3.44 -23.80
CA THR A 324 -3.39 -2.50 -24.23
C THR A 324 -3.50 -1.28 -23.32
N ILE A 325 -4.03 -0.19 -23.90
CA ILE A 325 -4.28 1.06 -23.20
C ILE A 325 -5.72 1.45 -23.45
N HIS A 326 -6.41 1.78 -22.37
CA HIS A 326 -7.84 2.10 -22.42
C HIS A 326 -8.18 3.36 -21.62
N ALA A 327 -9.08 4.18 -22.17
CA ALA A 327 -9.76 5.20 -21.39
C ALA A 327 -10.96 4.56 -20.67
N ALA A 328 -11.12 4.84 -19.39
CA ALA A 328 -12.21 4.28 -18.59
C ALA A 328 -12.76 5.31 -17.59
N GLN A 329 -13.93 5.02 -17.05
CA GLN A 329 -14.56 5.69 -15.93
C GLN A 329 -14.70 4.68 -14.79
N ILE A 330 -14.12 5.01 -13.65
CA ILE A 330 -14.29 4.20 -12.43
C ILE A 330 -15.72 4.36 -11.92
N ARG A 331 -16.34 3.24 -11.48
CA ARG A 331 -17.67 3.25 -10.89
C ARG A 331 -17.69 4.02 -9.58
N PHE A 332 -18.85 4.46 -9.15
CA PHE A 332 -19.02 4.94 -7.79
C PHE A 332 -18.76 3.83 -6.77
N ARG A 333 -18.22 4.19 -5.62
CA ARG A 333 -18.09 3.28 -4.49
C ARG A 333 -19.49 2.92 -3.96
N ASP A 334 -19.64 1.69 -3.50
CA ASP A 334 -20.83 1.24 -2.76
C ASP A 334 -20.78 1.72 -1.30
N THR A 335 -19.59 2.07 -0.81
CA THR A 335 -19.32 2.56 0.55
C THR A 335 -18.98 4.05 0.54
N PRO A 336 -19.22 4.80 1.65
CA PRO A 336 -18.85 6.20 1.74
C PRO A 336 -17.35 6.43 1.55
N HIS A 337 -16.98 7.59 1.01
CA HIS A 337 -15.57 7.98 0.90
C HIS A 337 -15.19 8.93 2.04
N GLY A 338 -14.28 8.48 2.94
CA GLY A 338 -13.82 9.24 4.10
C GLY A 338 -12.91 10.44 3.80
N GLY A 339 -12.47 10.62 2.54
CA GLY A 339 -11.49 11.63 2.15
C GLY A 339 -12.04 13.01 1.76
N GLY A 340 -13.24 13.39 2.20
CA GLY A 340 -13.80 14.73 1.98
C GLY A 340 -12.99 15.80 2.72
N SER A 341 -12.59 16.87 2.01
CA SER A 341 -11.98 18.04 2.70
C SER A 341 -13.07 18.86 3.36
N PRO A 342 -12.99 19.15 4.67
CA PRO A 342 -13.97 20.00 5.35
C PRO A 342 -13.95 21.41 4.73
N SER A 343 -15.11 22.02 4.54
CA SER A 343 -15.20 23.40 4.10
C SER A 343 -15.52 24.33 5.28
N ALA A 344 -14.90 25.50 5.32
CA ALA A 344 -15.17 26.50 6.34
C ALA A 344 -16.67 26.91 6.36
N ARG A 345 -17.36 26.81 5.23
CA ARG A 345 -18.78 27.10 5.09
C ARG A 345 -19.66 26.03 5.76
N GLU A 346 -19.27 24.75 5.67
CA GLU A 346 -19.99 23.66 6.35
C GLU A 346 -19.85 23.76 7.86
N LEU A 347 -18.64 24.05 8.36
CA LEU A 347 -18.40 24.25 9.79
C LEU A 347 -19.17 25.44 10.34
N ALA A 348 -19.27 26.56 9.60
CA ALA A 348 -20.02 27.73 10.00
C ALA A 348 -21.53 27.50 10.00
N SER A 349 -22.06 26.49 9.31
CA SER A 349 -23.51 26.16 9.29
C SER A 349 -23.94 25.24 10.45
N THR A 350 -22.98 24.67 11.20
CA THR A 350 -23.24 23.76 12.34
C THR A 350 -23.40 24.55 13.68
N ASP A 351 -23.06 25.84 13.69
CA ASP A 351 -23.12 26.72 14.87
C ASP A 351 -24.46 27.51 15.00
N TYR A 352 -25.53 27.05 14.32
CA TYR A 352 -26.88 27.66 14.46
C TYR A 352 -27.95 26.64 14.84
#